data_44e84c2209b828ee9a4c6ab36c79eeeb
#
_entry.id   44e84c2209b828ee9a4c6ab36c79eeeb
#
_cell.length_a   1.000
_cell.length_b   1.000
_cell.length_c   1.000
_cell.angle_alpha   90.00
_cell.angle_beta   90.00
_cell.angle_gamma   90.00
#
_symmetry.space_group_name_H-M   'P 1'
#
loop_
_entity.id
_entity.type
_entity.pdbx_description
1 polymer ?
#
loop_
_entity_poly.entity_id
_entity_poly.type
_entity_poly.pdbx_seq_one_letter_code
_entity_poly.pdbx_strand_id
1 'polypeptide(L)'
;MMEQNLTMRPWVTRLVPVGLAVAATLAVTGEAVAQSAAPKPVQEPAAPVFTRARLVSVSQEAGGQRYVRLKLLPRAKIPFTTQVFRVADPALLAGISEGAWVRFTARHMDGENTLTAIHVVEECPRFQQCE
;
A
#
# COMPACT_ATOMS: atom_id res chain seq x y z
N MET A 1 18.67 -37.35 -8.71
CA MET A 1 17.74 -37.69 -9.77
C MET A 1 16.60 -36.70 -9.65
N MET A 2 16.75 -35.55 -10.35
CA MET A 2 16.22 -35.29 -11.70
C MET A 2 14.71 -35.36 -11.70
N GLU A 3 14.02 -34.25 -11.97
CA GLU A 3 13.72 -33.83 -13.32
C GLU A 3 13.27 -32.37 -13.37
N GLN A 4 13.92 -31.65 -14.25
CA GLN A 4 13.55 -30.31 -14.71
C GLN A 4 12.37 -30.46 -15.67
N ASN A 5 11.27 -29.76 -15.43
CA ASN A 5 10.22 -29.65 -16.42
C ASN A 5 10.20 -28.20 -16.96
N LEU A 6 11.05 -27.99 -17.97
CA LEU A 6 10.97 -26.82 -18.85
C LEU A 6 9.78 -27.03 -19.81
N THR A 7 8.66 -26.37 -19.57
CA THR A 7 7.64 -26.20 -20.59
C THR A 7 7.81 -24.86 -21.30
N MET A 8 8.56 -24.88 -22.37
CA MET A 8 8.57 -23.84 -23.42
C MET A 8 7.17 -23.76 -24.05
N ARG A 9 6.52 -22.63 -23.94
CA ARG A 9 5.34 -22.31 -24.72
C ARG A 9 5.77 -21.60 -26.02
N PRO A 10 5.43 -22.11 -27.21
CA PRO A 10 5.76 -21.45 -28.47
C PRO A 10 4.84 -20.23 -28.68
N TRP A 11 5.45 -19.12 -29.02
CA TRP A 11 4.79 -17.90 -29.50
C TRP A 11 4.24 -18.17 -30.91
N VAL A 12 2.93 -18.18 -31.03
CA VAL A 12 2.26 -18.25 -32.34
C VAL A 12 2.17 -16.84 -32.88
N THR A 13 3.03 -16.55 -33.85
CA THR A 13 2.98 -15.36 -34.70
C THR A 13 1.79 -15.45 -35.65
N ARG A 14 0.75 -14.67 -35.43
CA ARG A 14 -0.34 -14.50 -36.40
C ARG A 14 0.01 -13.34 -37.34
N LEU A 15 0.35 -13.72 -38.55
CA LEU A 15 0.37 -12.85 -39.74
C LEU A 15 -1.08 -12.45 -40.07
N VAL A 16 -1.37 -11.17 -40.13
CA VAL A 16 -2.62 -10.62 -40.66
C VAL A 16 -2.35 -10.01 -42.00
N PRO A 17 -3.11 -10.35 -43.05
CA PRO A 17 -2.86 -9.89 -44.43
C PRO A 17 -3.29 -8.44 -44.62
N VAL A 18 -2.50 -7.74 -45.44
CA VAL A 18 -2.71 -6.42 -45.98
C VAL A 18 -3.92 -6.46 -46.93
N GLY A 19 -4.98 -5.80 -46.57
CA GLY A 19 -6.10 -5.49 -47.43
C GLY A 19 -6.03 -4.04 -47.91
N LEU A 20 -5.72 -3.86 -49.18
CA LEU A 20 -5.75 -2.58 -49.88
C LEU A 20 -7.20 -2.26 -50.23
N ALA A 21 -7.76 -1.17 -49.74
CA ALA A 21 -8.99 -0.58 -50.28
C ALA A 21 -8.87 0.93 -50.34
N VAL A 22 -8.99 1.39 -51.58
CA VAL A 22 -8.94 2.78 -52.08
C VAL A 22 -10.29 3.45 -51.88
N ALA A 23 -10.26 4.76 -51.66
CA ALA A 23 -11.23 5.80 -52.00
C ALA A 23 -12.23 6.25 -50.90
N ALA A 24 -12.16 7.46 -50.53
CA ALA A 24 -13.00 8.58 -50.89
C ALA A 24 -12.77 9.74 -49.89
N THR A 25 -12.28 10.82 -50.46
CA THR A 25 -12.14 12.15 -49.85
C THR A 25 -13.52 12.72 -49.51
N LEU A 26 -13.76 12.92 -48.22
CA LEU A 26 -14.73 13.92 -47.75
C LEU A 26 -14.00 14.79 -46.74
N ALA A 27 -13.69 16.00 -47.16
CA ALA A 27 -13.17 17.05 -46.31
C ALA A 27 -14.32 17.49 -45.36
N VAL A 28 -14.24 17.02 -44.13
CA VAL A 28 -14.99 17.59 -43.02
C VAL A 28 -14.02 18.46 -42.25
N THR A 29 -14.13 19.77 -42.45
CA THR A 29 -13.51 20.77 -41.57
C THR A 29 -14.18 20.69 -40.21
N GLY A 30 -13.67 19.77 -39.37
CA GLY A 30 -14.02 19.71 -37.96
C GLY A 30 -13.15 20.69 -37.19
N GLU A 31 -13.74 21.77 -36.70
CA GLU A 31 -13.12 22.66 -35.73
C GLU A 31 -12.64 21.81 -34.55
N ALA A 32 -11.32 21.75 -34.40
CA ALA A 32 -10.70 21.17 -33.23
C ALA A 32 -11.01 22.07 -32.03
N VAL A 33 -12.06 21.74 -31.28
CA VAL A 33 -12.27 22.30 -29.95
C VAL A 33 -11.12 21.78 -29.10
N ALA A 34 -10.11 22.62 -28.91
CA ALA A 34 -9.06 22.37 -27.94
C ALA A 34 -9.72 22.27 -26.57
N GLN A 35 -9.99 21.05 -26.14
CA GLN A 35 -10.32 20.78 -24.75
C GLN A 35 -9.08 21.11 -23.94
N SER A 36 -9.09 22.33 -23.38
CA SER A 36 -8.15 22.75 -22.37
C SER A 36 -8.34 21.80 -21.18
N ALA A 37 -7.44 20.80 -21.10
CA ALA A 37 -7.40 19.92 -19.94
C ALA A 37 -7.15 20.81 -18.72
N ALA A 38 -8.17 20.98 -17.89
CA ALA A 38 -8.04 21.65 -16.61
C ALA A 38 -6.88 21.00 -15.85
N PRO A 39 -5.94 21.78 -15.31
CA PRO A 39 -4.83 21.22 -14.54
C PRO A 39 -5.45 20.41 -13.39
N LYS A 40 -5.11 19.11 -13.34
CA LYS A 40 -5.47 18.28 -12.20
C LYS A 40 -4.95 18.97 -10.95
N PRO A 41 -5.79 19.18 -9.92
CA PRO A 41 -5.30 19.76 -8.68
C PRO A 41 -4.11 18.90 -8.21
N VAL A 42 -2.96 19.52 -8.07
CA VAL A 42 -1.79 18.90 -7.43
C VAL A 42 -2.28 18.56 -6.04
N GLN A 43 -2.53 17.29 -5.79
CA GLN A 43 -2.84 16.80 -4.46
C GLN A 43 -1.59 17.03 -3.63
N GLU A 44 -1.64 18.08 -2.83
CA GLU A 44 -0.67 18.31 -1.76
C GLU A 44 -0.58 17.02 -0.95
N PRO A 45 0.63 16.48 -0.71
CA PRO A 45 0.77 15.22 0.01
C PRO A 45 0.05 15.33 1.35
N ALA A 46 -1.05 14.61 1.47
CA ALA A 46 -1.85 14.62 2.69
C ALA A 46 -0.95 14.27 3.87
N ALA A 47 -1.01 15.08 4.93
CA ALA A 47 -0.26 14.83 6.14
C ALA A 47 -0.47 13.38 6.61
N PRO A 48 0.58 12.67 7.07
CA PRO A 48 0.47 11.26 7.45
C PRO A 48 -0.55 11.10 8.58
N VAL A 49 -1.56 10.28 8.34
CA VAL A 49 -2.56 9.95 9.36
C VAL A 49 -1.98 8.90 10.29
N PHE A 50 -1.81 9.26 11.56
CA PHE A 50 -1.35 8.33 12.58
C PHE A 50 -2.53 7.58 13.23
N THR A 51 -2.35 6.28 13.41
CA THR A 51 -3.29 5.42 14.14
C THR A 51 -2.68 5.07 15.49
N ARG A 52 -3.48 5.14 16.56
CA ARG A 52 -3.05 4.73 17.91
C ARG A 52 -3.27 3.24 18.12
N ALA A 53 -2.32 2.61 18.79
CA ALA A 53 -2.35 1.20 19.10
C ALA A 53 -1.52 0.89 20.36
N ARG A 54 -1.65 -0.33 20.86
CA ARG A 54 -0.77 -0.92 21.85
C ARG A 54 0.10 -1.99 21.20
N LEU A 55 1.40 -1.93 21.38
CA LEU A 55 2.31 -2.97 20.91
C LEU A 55 2.08 -4.24 21.74
N VAL A 56 1.70 -5.33 21.08
CA VAL A 56 1.45 -6.62 21.74
C VAL A 56 2.70 -7.48 21.75
N SER A 57 3.32 -7.65 20.59
CA SER A 57 4.54 -8.46 20.45
C SER A 57 5.31 -8.09 19.18
N VAL A 58 6.58 -8.41 19.19
CA VAL A 58 7.48 -8.35 18.05
C VAL A 58 7.94 -9.78 17.73
N SER A 59 7.86 -10.17 16.48
CA SER A 59 8.35 -11.47 16.01
C SER A 59 9.32 -11.29 14.85
N GLN A 60 10.26 -12.21 14.72
CA GLN A 60 11.19 -12.27 13.61
C GLN A 60 11.10 -13.64 12.96
N GLU A 61 10.95 -13.65 11.66
CA GLU A 61 10.94 -14.88 10.87
C GLU A 61 12.35 -15.32 10.46
N ALA A 62 12.50 -16.58 10.04
CA ALA A 62 13.77 -17.18 9.66
C ALA A 62 14.50 -16.42 8.53
N GLY A 63 13.76 -15.66 7.70
CA GLY A 63 14.30 -14.80 6.65
C GLY A 63 14.80 -13.43 7.12
N GLY A 64 14.82 -13.16 8.44
CA GLY A 64 15.20 -11.86 9.00
C GLY A 64 14.11 -10.82 8.97
N GLN A 65 12.96 -11.12 8.37
CA GLN A 65 11.79 -10.24 8.33
C GLN A 65 11.21 -10.08 9.74
N ARG A 66 10.90 -8.85 10.10
CA ARG A 66 10.27 -8.53 11.40
C ARG A 66 8.82 -8.17 11.22
N TYR A 67 8.01 -8.64 12.15
CA TYR A 67 6.58 -8.36 12.22
C TYR A 67 6.23 -7.85 13.61
N VAL A 68 5.31 -6.92 13.66
CA VAL A 68 4.74 -6.41 14.91
C VAL A 68 3.25 -6.70 14.96
N ARG A 69 2.79 -7.07 16.14
CA ARG A 69 1.36 -7.21 16.44
C ARG A 69 0.91 -5.97 17.21
N LEU A 70 0.00 -5.23 16.62
CA LEU A 70 -0.56 -4.02 17.19
C LEU A 70 -2.04 -4.23 17.52
N LYS A 71 -2.41 -4.00 18.77
CA LYS A 71 -3.81 -3.92 19.18
C LYS A 71 -4.30 -2.51 18.95
N LEU A 72 -5.12 -2.34 17.91
CA LEU A 72 -5.68 -1.05 17.52
C LEU A 72 -6.67 -0.57 18.59
N LEU A 73 -6.68 0.73 18.85
CA LEU A 73 -7.71 1.32 19.70
C LEU A 73 -9.06 1.29 18.99
N PRO A 74 -10.15 1.01 19.70
CA PRO A 74 -11.47 1.02 19.11
C PRO A 74 -11.84 2.44 18.72
N ARG A 75 -12.33 2.58 17.51
CA ARG A 75 -13.13 3.73 17.10
C ARG A 75 -14.60 3.39 17.33
N ALA A 76 -15.48 4.37 17.32
CA ALA A 76 -16.92 4.18 17.65
C ALA A 76 -17.62 3.03 16.89
N LYS A 77 -17.10 2.62 15.74
CA LYS A 77 -17.65 1.54 14.90
C LYS A 77 -16.72 0.35 14.68
N ILE A 78 -15.50 0.36 15.25
CA ILE A 78 -14.50 -0.68 15.05
C ILE A 78 -14.09 -1.22 16.41
N PRO A 79 -14.32 -2.51 16.69
CA PRO A 79 -13.90 -3.13 17.95
C PRO A 79 -12.37 -3.19 18.05
N PHE A 80 -11.85 -3.47 19.24
CA PHE A 80 -10.43 -3.76 19.42
C PHE A 80 -10.01 -4.91 18.53
N THR A 81 -9.10 -4.65 17.60
CA THR A 81 -8.54 -5.66 16.72
C THR A 81 -7.03 -5.68 16.84
N THR A 82 -6.47 -6.87 16.85
CA THR A 82 -5.02 -7.06 16.75
C THR A 82 -4.69 -7.34 15.29
N GLN A 83 -3.80 -6.54 14.73
CA GLN A 83 -3.33 -6.70 13.35
C GLN A 83 -1.83 -6.90 13.35
N VAL A 84 -1.36 -7.61 12.33
CA VAL A 84 0.06 -7.86 12.07
C VAL A 84 0.54 -6.93 10.98
N PHE A 85 1.70 -6.33 11.20
CA PHE A 85 2.35 -5.43 10.24
C PHE A 85 3.79 -5.89 10.03
N ARG A 86 4.22 -5.93 8.77
CA ARG A 86 5.61 -6.08 8.42
C ARG A 86 6.36 -4.79 8.79
N VAL A 87 7.57 -4.90 9.29
CA VAL A 87 8.40 -3.74 9.64
C VAL A 87 9.36 -3.46 8.49
N ALA A 88 9.23 -2.28 7.89
CA ALA A 88 10.09 -1.90 6.77
C ALA A 88 11.55 -1.74 7.20
N ASP A 89 11.76 -1.10 8.35
CA ASP A 89 13.09 -0.85 8.93
C ASP A 89 13.09 -1.29 10.39
N PRO A 90 13.95 -2.26 10.76
CA PRO A 90 14.09 -2.69 12.16
C PRO A 90 14.42 -1.56 13.15
N ALA A 91 15.07 -0.50 12.69
CA ALA A 91 15.40 0.66 13.52
C ALA A 91 14.16 1.38 14.05
N LEU A 92 13.01 1.27 13.37
CA LEU A 92 11.74 1.83 13.83
C LEU A 92 11.28 1.28 15.18
N LEU A 93 11.72 0.08 15.55
CA LEU A 93 11.36 -0.57 16.82
C LEU A 93 12.38 -0.32 17.93
N ALA A 94 13.46 0.41 17.66
CA ALA A 94 14.49 0.67 18.64
C ALA A 94 13.93 1.43 19.85
N GLY A 95 14.11 0.87 21.04
CA GLY A 95 13.65 1.48 22.29
C GLY A 95 12.15 1.36 22.56
N ILE A 96 11.39 0.61 21.74
CA ILE A 96 9.96 0.38 21.96
C ILE A 96 9.77 -0.99 22.58
N SER A 97 9.23 -1.01 23.81
CA SER A 97 8.96 -2.25 24.54
C SER A 97 7.57 -2.80 24.23
N GLU A 98 7.40 -4.11 24.39
CA GLU A 98 6.07 -4.73 24.36
C GLU A 98 5.18 -4.12 25.45
N GLY A 99 3.91 -3.92 25.12
CA GLY A 99 2.95 -3.23 25.97
C GLY A 99 2.94 -1.72 25.83
N ALA A 100 3.91 -1.11 25.15
CA ALA A 100 3.95 0.33 24.95
C ALA A 100 2.76 0.84 24.12
N TRP A 101 2.31 2.03 24.47
CA TRP A 101 1.36 2.79 23.67
C TRP A 101 2.10 3.48 22.52
N VAL A 102 1.58 3.34 21.31
CA VAL A 102 2.23 3.86 20.13
C VAL A 102 1.23 4.53 19.20
N ARG A 103 1.72 5.47 18.41
CA ARG A 103 1.08 5.95 17.20
C ARG A 103 1.90 5.50 16.00
N PHE A 104 1.26 5.06 14.95
CA PHE A 104 1.95 4.51 13.79
C PHE A 104 1.27 4.89 12.49
N THR A 105 2.03 4.80 11.41
CA THR A 105 1.52 4.80 10.04
C THR A 105 1.91 3.50 9.36
N ALA A 106 1.03 3.00 8.50
CA ALA A 106 1.28 1.84 7.70
C ALA A 106 0.78 2.05 6.27
N ARG A 107 1.40 1.37 5.32
CA ARG A 107 0.99 1.33 3.93
C ARG A 107 0.88 -0.11 3.47
N HIS A 108 0.00 -0.36 2.53
CA HIS A 108 -0.06 -1.65 1.87
C HIS A 108 1.03 -1.70 0.79
N MET A 109 2.01 -2.58 0.97
CA MET A 109 3.17 -2.74 0.10
C MET A 109 3.44 -4.23 -0.09
N ASP A 110 3.67 -4.65 -1.33
CA ASP A 110 3.99 -6.04 -1.68
C ASP A 110 2.96 -7.07 -1.16
N GLY A 111 1.67 -6.69 -1.11
CA GLY A 111 0.60 -7.55 -0.61
C GLY A 111 0.46 -7.59 0.92
N GLU A 112 1.26 -6.87 1.66
CA GLU A 112 1.26 -6.85 3.13
C GLU A 112 1.10 -5.43 3.69
N ASN A 113 0.51 -5.33 4.88
CA ASN A 113 0.48 -4.08 5.63
C ASN A 113 1.87 -3.85 6.24
N THR A 114 2.56 -2.83 5.74
CA THR A 114 3.93 -2.51 6.15
C THR A 114 3.95 -1.25 7.00
N LEU A 115 4.55 -1.35 8.17
CA LEU A 115 4.76 -0.25 9.11
C LEU A 115 5.83 0.70 8.55
N THR A 116 5.48 1.96 8.39
CA THR A 116 6.38 2.99 7.83
C THR A 116 6.87 4.00 8.85
N ALA A 117 6.13 4.19 9.93
CA ALA A 117 6.58 4.99 11.08
C ALA A 117 5.88 4.50 12.35
N ILE A 118 6.58 4.62 13.49
CA ILE A 118 6.04 4.31 14.80
C ILE A 118 6.70 5.19 15.86
N HIS A 119 5.91 5.68 16.80
CA HIS A 119 6.37 6.52 17.90
C HIS A 119 5.68 6.10 19.19
N VAL A 120 6.43 6.07 20.28
CA VAL A 120 5.85 5.88 21.62
C VAL A 120 5.04 7.10 21.99
N VAL A 121 3.89 6.89 22.58
CA VAL A 121 3.00 7.92 23.11
C VAL A 121 2.53 7.54 24.49
N GLU A 122 2.01 8.53 25.21
CA GLU A 122 1.40 8.25 26.51
C GLU A 122 0.10 7.46 26.37
N GLU A 123 -0.22 6.70 27.39
CA GLU A 123 -1.50 5.99 27.47
C GLU A 123 -2.64 6.99 27.40
N CYS A 124 -3.60 6.69 26.54
CA CYS A 124 -4.80 7.50 26.44
C CYS A 124 -5.78 7.10 27.57
N PRO A 125 -6.07 8.00 28.52
CA PRO A 125 -7.06 7.71 29.55
C PRO A 125 -8.43 7.41 28.94
N ARG A 126 -9.15 6.48 29.55
CA ARG A 126 -10.52 6.17 29.12
C ARG A 126 -11.38 7.43 29.18
N PHE A 127 -12.19 7.63 28.15
CA PHE A 127 -13.13 8.75 28.01
C PHE A 127 -12.50 10.13 27.75
N GLN A 128 -11.21 10.22 27.41
CA GLN A 128 -10.59 11.45 26.93
C GLN A 128 -10.30 11.35 25.42
N GLN A 129 -10.41 12.47 24.74
CA GLN A 129 -9.97 12.57 23.35
C GLN A 129 -8.45 12.66 23.36
N CYS A 130 -7.80 11.69 22.75
CA CYS A 130 -6.35 11.69 22.56
C CYS A 130 -6.05 12.07 21.12
N GLU A 131 -5.45 13.22 20.96
CA GLU A 131 -4.92 13.70 19.67
C GLU A 131 -3.52 13.15 19.39
#